data_ddb949d0480afe69644619efb8f44ce2
#
_entry.id   ddb949d0480afe69644619efb8f44ce2
#
_cell.length_a   1.000
_cell.length_b   1.000
_cell.length_c   1.000
_cell.angle_alpha   90.00
_cell.angle_beta   90.00
_cell.angle_gamma   90.00
#
_symmetry.space_group_name_H-M   'P 1'
#
loop_
_entity.id
_entity.type
_entity.pdbx_description
1 polymer ?
#
loop_
_entity_poly.entity_id
_entity_poly.type
_entity_poly.pdbx_seq_one_letter_code
_entity_poly.pdbx_strand_id
1 'polypeptide(L)'
;MRFVWTSDLQNKRFFSNIISFAVEVYTDLRKAISLEGVAELLKKIFDVEVSDEAVRLWVLSSKKTISRREIVKSTTWHADETYIKIKGEGYWLWIVYDKLGVLAWHISKKRKVKDARIVLQKALEVAGVKPAKIITDGLKQYCYAIKKVIGWNWKVQKEKHIISSGIGRNWYIERLNREIKRRIKWFSTFQSIKGAKAFFGMWFYNFNKRKSAHI
;
A
#
# COMPACT_ATOMS: atom_id res chain seq x y z
N MET A 1 -31.54 -19.05 -6.61
CA MET A 1 -30.80 -19.58 -7.80
C MET A 1 -29.39 -19.92 -7.34
N ARG A 2 -29.04 -21.21 -7.24
CA ARG A 2 -27.67 -21.65 -6.93
C ARG A 2 -26.81 -21.48 -8.17
N PHE A 3 -25.91 -20.53 -8.19
CA PHE A 3 -24.92 -20.43 -9.27
C PHE A 3 -23.79 -21.43 -9.02
N VAL A 4 -23.86 -22.53 -9.75
CA VAL A 4 -22.79 -23.51 -9.87
C VAL A 4 -21.71 -22.89 -10.77
N TRP A 5 -20.47 -22.94 -10.39
CA TRP A 5 -19.32 -22.49 -11.19
C TRP A 5 -19.25 -23.30 -12.50
N THR A 6 -19.72 -22.74 -13.58
CA THR A 6 -19.41 -23.20 -14.92
C THR A 6 -18.51 -22.20 -15.61
N SER A 7 -17.54 -22.71 -16.37
CA SER A 7 -16.44 -21.99 -17.01
C SER A 7 -16.86 -21.11 -18.19
N ASP A 8 -18.06 -20.56 -18.22
CA ASP A 8 -18.58 -19.82 -19.36
C ASP A 8 -18.20 -18.36 -19.38
N LEU A 9 -17.57 -17.95 -20.45
CA LEU A 9 -16.96 -16.65 -20.70
C LEU A 9 -17.95 -15.46 -20.71
N GLN A 10 -19.22 -15.68 -20.92
CA GLN A 10 -20.26 -14.63 -20.97
C GLN A 10 -20.58 -14.05 -19.57
N ASN A 11 -20.40 -14.83 -18.52
CA ASN A 11 -20.63 -14.41 -17.14
C ASN A 11 -19.45 -13.59 -16.55
N LYS A 12 -18.30 -13.52 -17.23
CA LYS A 12 -17.10 -12.87 -16.70
C LYS A 12 -17.26 -11.37 -16.43
N ARG A 13 -18.11 -10.67 -17.17
CA ARG A 13 -18.24 -9.20 -17.02
C ARG A 13 -19.03 -8.82 -15.76
N PHE A 14 -20.11 -9.53 -15.50
CA PHE A 14 -20.89 -9.34 -14.27
C PHE A 14 -20.08 -9.77 -13.05
N PHE A 15 -19.46 -10.94 -13.09
CA PHE A 15 -18.58 -11.42 -12.04
C PHE A 15 -17.34 -10.52 -11.81
N SER A 16 -16.76 -9.92 -12.85
CA SER A 16 -15.62 -9.03 -12.69
C SER A 16 -15.95 -7.78 -11.87
N ASN A 17 -17.16 -7.24 -12.01
CA ASN A 17 -17.60 -6.08 -11.23
C ASN A 17 -17.85 -6.45 -9.77
N ILE A 18 -18.45 -7.62 -9.50
CA ILE A 18 -18.67 -8.13 -8.15
C ILE A 18 -17.34 -8.44 -7.47
N ILE A 19 -16.41 -9.09 -8.17
CA ILE A 19 -15.06 -9.37 -7.68
C ILE A 19 -14.33 -8.05 -7.36
N SER A 20 -14.39 -7.09 -8.26
CA SER A 20 -13.77 -5.77 -8.07
C SER A 20 -14.38 -5.05 -6.86
N PHE A 21 -15.69 -5.08 -6.72
CA PHE A 21 -16.40 -4.51 -5.58
C PHE A 21 -15.99 -5.20 -4.27
N ALA A 22 -15.98 -6.55 -4.23
CA ALA A 22 -15.59 -7.31 -3.06
C ALA A 22 -14.15 -6.99 -2.60
N VAL A 23 -13.22 -6.96 -3.55
CA VAL A 23 -11.81 -6.63 -3.28
C VAL A 23 -11.66 -5.19 -2.81
N GLU A 24 -12.39 -4.24 -3.41
CA GLU A 24 -12.34 -2.83 -3.01
C GLU A 24 -12.90 -2.66 -1.60
N VAL A 25 -14.05 -3.25 -1.28
CA VAL A 25 -14.69 -3.21 0.04
C VAL A 25 -13.79 -3.82 1.11
N TYR A 26 -13.22 -5.01 0.85
CA TYR A 26 -12.29 -5.65 1.80
C TYR A 26 -11.05 -4.81 2.07
N THR A 27 -10.53 -4.14 1.06
CA THR A 27 -9.31 -3.31 1.15
C THR A 27 -9.60 -1.84 1.46
N ASP A 28 -10.85 -1.43 1.72
CA ASP A 28 -11.15 -0.03 2.10
C ASP A 28 -10.55 0.30 3.45
N LEU A 29 -9.90 1.46 3.51
CA LEU A 29 -9.25 1.99 4.70
C LEU A 29 -10.22 2.41 5.80
N ARG A 30 -11.41 2.85 5.41
CA ARG A 30 -12.36 3.50 6.31
C ARG A 30 -13.23 2.53 7.06
N LYS A 31 -13.44 1.35 6.50
CA LYS A 31 -14.29 0.31 7.08
C LYS A 31 -13.52 -0.99 7.22
N ALA A 32 -13.40 -1.47 8.45
CA ALA A 32 -12.87 -2.81 8.69
C ALA A 32 -14.00 -3.80 8.49
N ILE A 33 -13.89 -4.64 7.46
CA ILE A 33 -14.82 -5.73 7.20
C ILE A 33 -14.02 -7.03 7.07
N SER A 34 -14.52 -8.13 7.61
CA SER A 34 -13.92 -9.46 7.45
C SER A 34 -14.20 -10.03 6.05
N LEU A 35 -13.51 -11.09 5.68
CA LEU A 35 -13.81 -11.82 4.43
C LEU A 35 -15.23 -12.36 4.44
N GLU A 36 -15.66 -12.93 5.57
CA GLU A 36 -17.03 -13.40 5.82
C GLU A 36 -18.04 -12.25 5.67
N GLY A 37 -17.79 -11.09 6.31
CA GLY A 37 -18.66 -9.94 6.18
C GLY A 37 -18.75 -9.38 4.76
N VAL A 38 -17.71 -9.54 3.93
CA VAL A 38 -17.80 -9.24 2.49
C VAL A 38 -18.69 -10.23 1.79
N ALA A 39 -18.59 -11.54 2.10
CA ALA A 39 -19.44 -12.56 1.52
C ALA A 39 -20.92 -12.33 1.87
N GLU A 40 -21.22 -12.01 3.13
CA GLU A 40 -22.57 -11.65 3.57
C GLU A 40 -23.09 -10.39 2.86
N LEU A 41 -22.24 -9.39 2.66
CA LEU A 41 -22.61 -8.17 1.95
C LEU A 41 -22.94 -8.44 0.49
N LEU A 42 -22.19 -9.33 -0.18
CA LEU A 42 -22.45 -9.76 -1.55
C LEU A 42 -23.79 -10.48 -1.66
N LYS A 43 -24.09 -11.37 -0.72
CA LYS A 43 -25.40 -12.03 -0.66
C LYS A 43 -26.53 -11.02 -0.50
N LYS A 44 -26.37 -10.08 0.43
CA LYS A 44 -27.41 -9.09 0.74
C LYS A 44 -27.71 -8.10 -0.40
N ILE A 45 -26.66 -7.64 -1.10
CA ILE A 45 -26.80 -6.58 -2.12
C ILE A 45 -27.03 -7.15 -3.52
N PHE A 46 -26.35 -8.25 -3.86
CA PHE A 46 -26.33 -8.78 -5.22
C PHE A 46 -26.99 -10.16 -5.34
N ASP A 47 -27.51 -10.72 -4.23
CA ASP A 47 -28.02 -12.10 -4.15
C ASP A 47 -27.00 -13.14 -4.65
N VAL A 48 -25.71 -12.89 -4.36
CA VAL A 48 -24.60 -13.75 -4.76
C VAL A 48 -24.00 -14.45 -3.55
N GLU A 49 -24.15 -15.76 -3.49
CA GLU A 49 -23.54 -16.59 -2.45
C GLU A 49 -22.12 -16.99 -2.84
N VAL A 50 -21.17 -16.58 -2.01
CA VAL A 50 -19.75 -16.94 -2.12
C VAL A 50 -19.19 -17.25 -0.74
N SER A 51 -18.13 -18.06 -0.68
CA SER A 51 -17.41 -18.30 0.55
C SER A 51 -16.42 -17.16 0.83
N ASP A 52 -16.05 -16.99 2.09
CA ASP A 52 -14.95 -16.11 2.52
C ASP A 52 -13.63 -16.49 1.85
N GLU A 53 -13.41 -17.79 1.61
CA GLU A 53 -12.24 -18.28 0.87
C GLU A 53 -12.24 -17.81 -0.60
N ALA A 54 -13.38 -17.74 -1.26
CA ALA A 54 -13.49 -17.19 -2.60
C ALA A 54 -13.08 -15.70 -2.61
N VAL A 55 -13.58 -14.91 -1.64
CA VAL A 55 -13.18 -13.51 -1.47
C VAL A 55 -11.68 -13.40 -1.23
N ARG A 56 -11.11 -14.27 -0.40
CA ARG A 56 -9.65 -14.33 -0.15
C ARG A 56 -8.86 -14.59 -1.42
N LEU A 57 -9.30 -15.54 -2.25
CA LEU A 57 -8.65 -15.86 -3.52
C LEU A 57 -8.72 -14.70 -4.51
N TRP A 58 -9.85 -13.97 -4.55
CA TRP A 58 -9.98 -12.77 -5.37
C TRP A 58 -9.00 -11.68 -4.95
N VAL A 59 -8.84 -11.45 -3.66
CA VAL A 59 -7.83 -10.50 -3.14
C VAL A 59 -6.42 -10.94 -3.53
N LEU A 60 -6.11 -12.24 -3.41
CA LEU A 60 -4.79 -12.78 -3.76
C LEU A 60 -4.47 -12.70 -5.27
N SER A 61 -5.48 -12.82 -6.12
CA SER A 61 -5.34 -12.73 -7.57
C SER A 61 -5.33 -11.29 -8.10
N SER A 62 -5.79 -10.34 -7.28
CA SER A 62 -5.82 -8.93 -7.65
C SER A 62 -4.41 -8.35 -7.72
N LYS A 63 -3.91 -8.16 -8.93
CA LYS A 63 -2.59 -7.57 -9.21
C LYS A 63 -2.76 -6.12 -9.63
N LYS A 64 -2.91 -5.24 -8.66
CA LYS A 64 -2.86 -3.80 -8.93
C LYS A 64 -1.51 -3.26 -8.47
N THR A 65 -0.82 -2.58 -9.37
CA THR A 65 0.42 -1.89 -9.09
C THR A 65 0.19 -0.39 -9.12
N ILE A 66 0.98 0.35 -8.37
CA ILE A 66 1.02 1.79 -8.47
C ILE A 66 1.67 2.11 -9.82
N SER A 67 0.87 2.59 -10.75
CA SER A 67 1.34 2.98 -12.08
C SER A 67 2.08 4.30 -12.04
N ARG A 68 2.94 4.52 -13.04
CA ARG A 68 3.59 5.81 -13.26
C ARG A 68 2.51 6.90 -13.38
N ARG A 69 2.67 7.98 -12.64
CA ARG A 69 1.76 9.12 -12.73
C ARG A 69 2.23 10.06 -13.83
N GLU A 70 1.33 10.38 -14.72
CA GLU A 70 1.59 11.36 -15.78
C GLU A 70 1.56 12.81 -15.28
N ILE A 71 0.96 13.05 -14.11
CA ILE A 71 0.60 14.39 -13.67
C ILE A 71 1.24 14.74 -12.31
N VAL A 72 1.75 15.97 -12.27
CA VAL A 72 2.19 16.76 -11.12
C VAL A 72 3.24 16.09 -10.25
N LYS A 73 4.43 16.51 -10.46
CA LYS A 73 5.65 16.16 -9.74
C LYS A 73 5.64 16.80 -8.36
N SER A 74 5.17 16.08 -7.36
CA SER A 74 5.49 16.50 -6.00
C SER A 74 7.00 16.33 -5.79
N THR A 75 7.63 17.42 -5.47
CA THR A 75 9.09 17.46 -5.31
C THR A 75 9.55 17.03 -3.92
N THR A 76 8.60 16.83 -2.98
CA THR A 76 8.91 16.44 -1.61
C THR A 76 8.38 15.03 -1.35
N TRP A 77 9.28 14.11 -0.99
CA TRP A 77 8.94 12.76 -0.59
C TRP A 77 9.02 12.61 0.93
N HIS A 78 8.13 11.81 1.46
CA HIS A 78 8.14 11.37 2.85
C HIS A 78 8.42 9.87 2.86
N ALA A 79 9.40 9.42 3.61
CA ALA A 79 9.72 8.01 3.75
C ALA A 79 9.71 7.61 5.22
N ASP A 80 9.06 6.49 5.49
CA ASP A 80 8.94 5.92 6.83
C ASP A 80 8.67 4.41 6.72
N GLU A 81 8.82 3.69 7.81
CA GLU A 81 8.43 2.30 7.88
C GLU A 81 7.57 2.04 9.11
N THR A 82 6.67 1.07 8.97
CA THR A 82 5.81 0.64 10.07
C THR A 82 5.92 -0.86 10.30
N TYR A 83 5.81 -1.26 11.56
CA TYR A 83 5.87 -2.65 11.95
C TYR A 83 4.53 -3.35 11.66
N ILE A 84 4.60 -4.54 11.06
CA ILE A 84 3.44 -5.40 10.79
C ILE A 84 3.76 -6.84 11.22
N LYS A 85 2.72 -7.64 11.47
CA LYS A 85 2.88 -9.06 11.78
C LYS A 85 2.42 -9.91 10.59
N ILE A 86 3.22 -10.94 10.26
CA ILE A 86 2.88 -11.96 9.26
C ILE A 86 3.14 -13.32 9.90
N LYS A 87 2.12 -14.15 10.06
CA LYS A 87 2.17 -15.42 10.81
C LYS A 87 2.73 -15.25 12.22
N GLY A 88 2.36 -14.17 12.90
CA GLY A 88 2.90 -13.86 14.22
C GLY A 88 4.31 -13.26 14.24
N GLU A 89 5.08 -13.38 13.17
CA GLU A 89 6.44 -12.83 13.05
C GLU A 89 6.45 -11.37 12.63
N GLY A 90 7.47 -10.64 13.07
CA GLY A 90 7.66 -9.23 12.77
C GLY A 90 8.20 -8.96 11.37
N TYR A 91 7.62 -8.01 10.69
CA TYR A 91 8.05 -7.49 9.39
C TYR A 91 7.96 -5.97 9.37
N TRP A 92 8.65 -5.35 8.43
CA TRP A 92 8.67 -3.92 8.21
C TRP A 92 8.00 -3.60 6.87
N LEU A 93 7.00 -2.74 6.92
CA LEU A 93 6.36 -2.16 5.74
C LEU A 93 6.96 -0.78 5.51
N TRP A 94 7.82 -0.68 4.51
CA TRP A 94 8.46 0.56 4.06
C TRP A 94 7.55 1.29 3.09
N ILE A 95 7.42 2.60 3.22
CA ILE A 95 6.53 3.41 2.40
C ILE A 95 7.26 4.68 1.98
N VAL A 96 7.11 5.04 0.71
CA VAL A 96 7.45 6.38 0.22
C VAL A 96 6.16 7.05 -0.25
N TYR A 97 5.93 8.21 0.25
CA TYR A 97 4.71 8.99 0.07
C TYR A 97 5.05 10.39 -0.41
N ASP A 98 4.23 10.95 -1.29
CA ASP A 98 4.26 12.37 -1.66
C ASP A 98 2.89 13.04 -1.40
N LYS A 99 2.77 14.33 -1.70
CA LYS A 99 1.51 15.07 -1.52
C LYS A 99 0.30 14.40 -2.20
N LEU A 100 0.54 13.64 -3.27
CA LEU A 100 -0.49 13.01 -4.10
C LEU A 100 -0.83 11.57 -3.65
N GLY A 101 -0.03 10.95 -2.79
CA GLY A 101 -0.26 9.61 -2.26
C GLY A 101 1.00 8.75 -2.21
N VAL A 102 0.81 7.44 -2.09
CA VAL A 102 1.89 6.47 -1.99
C VAL A 102 2.57 6.29 -3.36
N LEU A 103 3.86 6.56 -3.43
CA LEU A 103 4.70 6.32 -4.60
C LEU A 103 5.17 4.87 -4.65
N ALA A 104 5.61 4.34 -3.52
CA ALA A 104 6.13 2.99 -3.46
C ALA A 104 6.00 2.40 -2.05
N TRP A 105 6.05 1.08 -2.00
CA TRP A 105 6.09 0.33 -0.76
C TRP A 105 6.87 -0.98 -0.92
N HIS A 106 7.37 -1.50 0.21
CA HIS A 106 8.11 -2.75 0.27
C HIS A 106 7.90 -3.44 1.62
N ILE A 107 7.87 -4.77 1.66
CA ILE A 107 7.80 -5.56 2.89
C ILE A 107 9.08 -6.34 3.04
N SER A 108 9.71 -6.25 4.22
CA SER A 108 10.92 -7.00 4.54
C SER A 108 10.89 -7.56 5.96
N LYS A 109 11.60 -8.66 6.20
CA LYS A 109 11.74 -9.24 7.55
C LYS A 109 12.74 -8.47 8.41
N LYS A 110 13.69 -7.79 7.79
CA LYS A 110 14.76 -7.05 8.47
C LYS A 110 14.72 -5.58 8.07
N ARG A 111 15.17 -4.71 8.97
CA ARG A 111 15.22 -3.25 8.79
C ARG A 111 16.61 -2.84 8.28
N LYS A 112 16.94 -3.22 7.03
CA LYS A 112 18.26 -3.01 6.44
C LYS A 112 18.31 -1.88 5.41
N VAL A 113 19.50 -1.35 5.14
CA VAL A 113 19.76 -0.37 4.06
C VAL A 113 19.27 -0.86 2.71
N LYS A 114 19.39 -2.18 2.42
CA LYS A 114 18.89 -2.79 1.19
C LYS A 114 17.39 -2.54 1.00
N ASP A 115 16.61 -2.63 2.07
CA ASP A 115 15.15 -2.49 2.00
C ASP A 115 14.75 -1.03 1.76
N ALA A 116 15.43 -0.09 2.43
CA ALA A 116 15.27 1.34 2.15
C ALA A 116 15.65 1.68 0.69
N ARG A 117 16.70 1.05 0.14
CA ARG A 117 17.06 1.22 -1.28
C ARG A 117 15.97 0.72 -2.22
N ILE A 118 15.42 -0.46 -1.96
CA ILE A 118 14.34 -1.05 -2.79
C ILE A 118 13.13 -0.11 -2.85
N VAL A 119 12.68 0.42 -1.72
CA VAL A 119 11.50 1.29 -1.72
C VAL A 119 11.77 2.63 -2.40
N LEU A 120 12.94 3.23 -2.22
CA LEU A 120 13.32 4.48 -2.90
C LEU A 120 13.51 4.28 -4.40
N GLN A 121 14.08 3.16 -4.84
CA GLN A 121 14.22 2.82 -6.24
C GLN A 121 12.86 2.71 -6.93
N LYS A 122 11.93 1.97 -6.33
CA LYS A 122 10.55 1.85 -6.82
C LYS A 122 9.85 3.22 -6.86
N ALA A 123 10.07 4.07 -5.86
CA ALA A 123 9.51 5.41 -5.84
C ALA A 123 10.05 6.26 -6.99
N LEU A 124 11.34 6.14 -7.28
CA LEU A 124 11.98 6.84 -8.40
C LEU A 124 11.43 6.36 -9.76
N GLU A 125 11.22 5.05 -9.92
CA GLU A 125 10.63 4.45 -11.12
C GLU A 125 9.19 4.97 -11.35
N VAL A 126 8.37 5.03 -10.30
CA VAL A 126 6.99 5.54 -10.37
C VAL A 126 6.96 7.05 -10.63
N ALA A 127 7.78 7.82 -9.92
CA ALA A 127 7.82 9.26 -10.06
C ALA A 127 8.44 9.73 -11.39
N GLY A 128 9.39 8.95 -11.94
CA GLY A 128 10.14 9.29 -13.16
C GLY A 128 11.10 10.48 -13.00
N VAL A 129 11.15 11.10 -11.81
CA VAL A 129 12.02 12.25 -11.49
C VAL A 129 12.53 12.16 -10.08
N LYS A 130 13.70 12.72 -9.83
CA LYS A 130 14.28 12.82 -8.50
C LYS A 130 13.52 13.84 -7.65
N PRO A 131 13.31 13.57 -6.35
CA PRO A 131 12.72 14.55 -5.46
C PRO A 131 13.65 15.76 -5.23
N ALA A 132 13.06 16.90 -4.93
CA ALA A 132 13.83 18.06 -4.46
C ALA A 132 14.18 17.92 -2.96
N LYS A 133 13.30 17.26 -2.18
CA LYS A 133 13.48 17.03 -0.75
C LYS A 133 12.98 15.64 -0.37
N ILE A 134 13.63 15.02 0.63
CA ILE A 134 13.16 13.79 1.28
C ILE A 134 13.10 14.03 2.77
N ILE A 135 11.98 13.69 3.39
CA ILE A 135 11.74 13.80 4.82
C ILE A 135 11.64 12.39 5.41
N THR A 136 12.40 12.10 6.47
CA THR A 136 12.39 10.82 7.19
C THR A 136 12.40 11.04 8.70
N ASP A 137 12.18 9.95 9.46
CA ASP A 137 12.29 9.93 10.93
C ASP A 137 13.74 9.96 11.47
N GLY A 138 14.74 9.98 10.58
CA GLY A 138 16.16 9.95 10.96
C GLY A 138 16.78 8.56 11.02
N LEU A 139 16.08 7.52 10.60
CA LEU A 139 16.64 6.20 10.47
C LEU A 139 17.87 6.21 9.55
N LYS A 140 19.04 5.81 10.07
CA LYS A 140 20.34 5.85 9.36
C LYS A 140 20.30 5.14 8.00
N GLN A 141 19.50 4.09 7.85
CA GLN A 141 19.34 3.35 6.62
C GLN A 141 18.89 4.23 5.45
N TYR A 142 18.04 5.25 5.71
CA TYR A 142 17.63 6.20 4.67
C TYR A 142 18.79 7.06 4.18
N CYS A 143 19.69 7.51 5.07
CA CYS A 143 20.85 8.31 4.65
C CYS A 143 21.70 7.59 3.61
N TYR A 144 22.02 6.31 3.86
CA TYR A 144 22.80 5.50 2.92
C TYR A 144 22.03 5.15 1.65
N ALA A 145 20.73 4.88 1.77
CA ALA A 145 19.87 4.54 0.63
C ALA A 145 19.69 5.74 -0.31
N ILE A 146 19.45 6.94 0.23
CA ILE A 146 19.32 8.20 -0.53
C ILE A 146 20.60 8.46 -1.33
N LYS A 147 21.76 8.38 -0.70
CA LYS A 147 23.04 8.54 -1.38
C LYS A 147 23.20 7.58 -2.57
N LYS A 148 22.80 6.33 -2.41
CA LYS A 148 22.98 5.29 -3.45
C LYS A 148 21.91 5.36 -4.55
N VAL A 149 20.68 5.71 -4.25
CA VAL A 149 19.55 5.68 -5.20
C VAL A 149 19.34 7.04 -5.86
N ILE A 150 19.30 8.12 -5.07
CA ILE A 150 19.07 9.47 -5.58
C ILE A 150 20.37 10.09 -6.09
N GLY A 151 21.51 9.64 -5.56
CA GLY A 151 22.83 10.10 -5.99
C GLY A 151 23.20 11.46 -5.42
N TRP A 152 22.58 11.89 -4.33
CA TRP A 152 23.00 13.12 -3.65
C TRP A 152 24.32 12.91 -2.95
N ASN A 153 25.27 13.84 -3.17
CA ASN A 153 26.48 13.91 -2.38
C ASN A 153 26.13 14.41 -0.94
N TRP A 154 27.09 14.36 -0.02
CA TRP A 154 26.84 14.68 1.37
C TRP A 154 26.37 16.14 1.60
N LYS A 155 26.88 17.10 0.82
CA LYS A 155 26.47 18.51 0.91
C LYS A 155 25.00 18.67 0.53
N VAL A 156 24.63 18.18 -0.65
CA VAL A 156 23.24 18.21 -1.15
C VAL A 156 22.30 17.44 -0.23
N GLN A 157 22.74 16.30 0.29
CA GLN A 157 21.91 15.51 1.20
C GLN A 157 21.68 16.24 2.53
N LYS A 158 22.65 16.94 3.08
CA LYS A 158 22.48 17.74 4.31
C LYS A 158 21.40 18.82 4.17
N GLU A 159 21.24 19.39 2.97
CA GLU A 159 20.22 20.40 2.69
C GLU A 159 18.85 19.82 2.34
N LYS A 160 18.83 18.71 1.59
CA LYS A 160 17.63 18.16 0.97
C LYS A 160 17.02 16.96 1.70
N HIS A 161 17.80 16.28 2.53
CA HIS A 161 17.31 15.21 3.41
C HIS A 161 16.99 15.81 4.78
N ILE A 162 15.71 16.01 5.04
CA ILE A 162 15.22 16.59 6.29
C ILE A 162 14.90 15.44 7.25
N ILE A 163 15.59 15.45 8.39
CA ILE A 163 15.28 14.55 9.49
C ILE A 163 14.22 15.22 10.35
N SER A 164 13.05 14.60 10.43
CA SER A 164 11.95 15.08 11.25
C SER A 164 12.06 14.47 12.63
N SER A 165 12.72 15.17 13.54
CA SER A 165 12.85 14.77 14.95
C SER A 165 11.72 15.29 15.84
N GLY A 166 10.65 15.86 15.27
CA GLY A 166 9.56 16.47 16.04
C GLY A 166 8.19 16.30 15.40
N ILE A 167 7.16 16.53 16.22
CA ILE A 167 5.76 16.47 15.84
C ILE A 167 5.48 17.45 14.68
N GLY A 168 4.89 16.96 13.60
CA GLY A 168 4.28 17.80 12.57
C GLY A 168 5.00 17.89 11.22
N ARG A 169 6.30 17.55 11.10
CA ARG A 169 7.00 17.65 9.80
C ARG A 169 6.78 16.44 8.88
N ASN A 170 6.40 15.29 9.44
CA ASN A 170 6.14 14.06 8.69
C ASN A 170 4.68 13.57 8.84
N TRP A 171 3.78 14.49 9.20
CA TRP A 171 2.39 14.17 9.56
C TRP A 171 1.62 13.41 8.48
N TYR A 172 1.94 13.59 7.22
CA TYR A 172 1.29 12.87 6.12
C TYR A 172 1.50 11.36 6.24
N ILE A 173 2.75 10.93 6.41
CA ILE A 173 3.08 9.51 6.50
C ILE A 173 2.72 8.96 7.88
N GLU A 174 2.82 9.76 8.93
CA GLU A 174 2.37 9.40 10.27
C GLU A 174 0.87 9.11 10.30
N ARG A 175 0.07 9.96 9.64
CA ARG A 175 -1.37 9.74 9.49
C ARG A 175 -1.64 8.44 8.71
N LEU A 176 -0.94 8.19 7.61
CA LEU A 176 -1.05 6.97 6.84
C LEU A 176 -0.70 5.74 7.69
N ASN A 177 0.41 5.79 8.42
CA ASN A 177 0.82 4.71 9.33
C ASN A 177 -0.22 4.45 10.43
N ARG A 178 -0.86 5.49 10.96
CA ARG A 178 -1.96 5.36 11.93
C ARG A 178 -3.17 4.65 11.32
N GLU A 179 -3.54 4.98 10.10
CA GLU A 179 -4.62 4.30 9.37
C GLU A 179 -4.28 2.83 9.10
N ILE A 180 -3.03 2.54 8.70
CA ILE A 180 -2.52 1.18 8.53
C ILE A 180 -2.64 0.39 9.84
N LYS A 181 -2.10 0.92 10.93
CA LYS A 181 -2.12 0.27 12.24
C LYS A 181 -3.55 0.01 12.72
N ARG A 182 -4.45 0.99 12.54
CA ARG A 182 -5.87 0.83 12.86
C ARG A 182 -6.49 -0.32 12.08
N ARG A 183 -6.24 -0.41 10.78
CA ARG A 183 -6.79 -1.48 9.92
C ARG A 183 -6.23 -2.85 10.26
N ILE A 184 -4.92 -2.95 10.49
CA ILE A 184 -4.26 -4.22 10.85
C ILE A 184 -4.71 -4.74 12.21
N LYS A 185 -5.03 -3.86 13.16
CA LYS A 185 -5.50 -4.25 14.49
C LYS A 185 -6.73 -5.18 14.43
N TRP A 186 -7.58 -5.05 13.40
CA TRP A 186 -8.79 -5.85 13.25
C TRP A 186 -8.55 -7.32 12.91
N PHE A 187 -7.47 -7.65 12.23
CA PHE A 187 -7.15 -9.04 11.88
C PHE A 187 -5.82 -9.54 12.47
N SER A 188 -5.27 -8.80 13.43
CA SER A 188 -4.09 -9.13 14.25
C SER A 188 -2.84 -9.46 13.43
N THR A 189 -2.89 -10.36 12.45
CA THR A 189 -1.75 -10.81 11.65
C THR A 189 -2.16 -11.25 10.25
N PHE A 190 -1.31 -11.01 9.27
CA PHE A 190 -1.45 -11.63 7.96
C PHE A 190 -1.02 -13.09 8.00
N GLN A 191 -1.76 -13.96 7.30
CA GLN A 191 -1.44 -15.39 7.26
C GLN A 191 -0.32 -15.75 6.26
N SER A 192 0.07 -14.82 5.39
CA SER A 192 1.19 -15.00 4.45
C SER A 192 1.73 -13.68 3.92
N ILE A 193 3.00 -13.70 3.49
CA ILE A 193 3.61 -12.57 2.75
C ILE A 193 2.83 -12.27 1.46
N LYS A 194 2.35 -13.30 0.76
CA LYS A 194 1.56 -13.15 -0.47
C LYS A 194 0.25 -12.39 -0.15
N GLY A 195 -0.44 -12.77 0.92
CA GLY A 195 -1.66 -12.08 1.38
C GLY A 195 -1.41 -10.63 1.79
N ALA A 196 -0.35 -10.37 2.56
CA ALA A 196 0.04 -9.02 2.93
C ALA A 196 0.35 -8.15 1.71
N LYS A 197 1.10 -8.69 0.74
CA LYS A 197 1.42 -7.98 -0.51
C LYS A 197 0.17 -7.70 -1.35
N ALA A 198 -0.73 -8.65 -1.49
CA ALA A 198 -1.99 -8.46 -2.21
C ALA A 198 -2.85 -7.37 -1.56
N PHE A 199 -3.02 -7.46 -0.23
CA PHE A 199 -3.77 -6.48 0.55
C PHE A 199 -3.19 -5.07 0.39
N PHE A 200 -1.90 -4.86 0.67
CA PHE A 200 -1.29 -3.53 0.57
C PHE A 200 -1.24 -3.00 -0.86
N GLY A 201 -1.05 -3.88 -1.85
CA GLY A 201 -1.11 -3.49 -3.27
C GLY A 201 -2.45 -2.87 -3.64
N MET A 202 -3.55 -3.54 -3.31
CA MET A 202 -4.91 -3.02 -3.54
C MET A 202 -5.21 -1.81 -2.67
N TRP A 203 -4.80 -1.85 -1.40
CA TRP A 203 -5.03 -0.76 -0.48
C TRP A 203 -4.39 0.54 -0.93
N PHE A 204 -3.11 0.53 -1.29
CA PHE A 204 -2.42 1.72 -1.77
C PHE A 204 -2.92 2.18 -3.15
N TYR A 205 -3.32 1.24 -4.01
CA TYR A 205 -3.97 1.58 -5.28
C TYR A 205 -5.27 2.36 -5.04
N ASN A 206 -6.16 1.85 -4.19
CA ASN A 206 -7.44 2.49 -3.86
C ASN A 206 -7.24 3.81 -3.11
N PHE A 207 -6.23 3.88 -2.23
CA PHE A 207 -5.85 5.11 -1.55
C PHE A 207 -5.44 6.20 -2.54
N ASN A 208 -4.57 5.88 -3.50
CA ASN A 208 -4.12 6.81 -4.52
C ASN A 208 -5.26 7.26 -5.44
N LYS A 209 -6.13 6.33 -5.87
CA LYS A 209 -7.31 6.63 -6.69
C LYS A 209 -8.21 7.67 -6.03
N ARG A 210 -8.49 7.52 -4.74
CA ARG A 210 -9.29 8.49 -3.98
C ARG A 210 -8.61 9.85 -3.86
N LYS A 211 -7.30 9.87 -3.64
CA LYS A 211 -6.54 11.14 -3.58
C LYS A 211 -6.61 11.90 -4.90
N SER A 212 -6.51 11.20 -6.03
CA SER A 212 -6.60 11.82 -7.36
C SER A 212 -8.00 12.36 -7.70
N ALA A 213 -9.05 11.80 -7.10
CA ALA A 213 -10.43 12.26 -7.31
C ALA A 213 -10.77 13.57 -6.54
N HIS A 214 -9.91 14.04 -5.66
CA HIS A 214 -10.09 15.26 -4.87
C HIS A 214 -9.14 16.39 -5.26
N ILE A 215 -8.46 16.26 -6.41
CA ILE A 215 -7.62 17.27 -7.05
C ILE A 215 -8.28 17.76 -8.34
#